data_57bac4c8c5e15ed64c46e69b489fa3be
#
_entry.id   57bac4c8c5e15ed64c46e69b489fa3be
#
_cell.length_a   1.000
_cell.length_b   1.000
_cell.length_c   1.000
_cell.angle_alpha   90.00
_cell.angle_beta   90.00
_cell.angle_gamma   90.00
#
_symmetry.space_group_name_H-M   'P 1'
#
loop_
_entity.id
_entity.type
_entity.pdbx_description
1 polymer ?
#
loop_
_entity_poly.entity_id
_entity_poly.type
_entity_poly.pdbx_seq_one_letter_code
_entity_poly.pdbx_strand_id
1 'polypeptide(L)'
;MEIERPEYLNKLISAKDNGRVKVITGLRRCGKTYLVKTLFPRWLSENGVPASNIIYLALDTISNAQYRNPLLLDTHLREIITSKTGRCYVIIDEIQFSVPIDNPALPENARTEENRLTFYDTLLGLMDECDIYVTGSNSRMLSKDILSGFRDRGHEIRVHPLSFSEYYSAIGGDIRAVWNEYLHHGGMPMTLSFTDRTSKDGYLKDLLSETYMKDIVEHNRIDDSGDLLGLLSVMASCSACLTNPTNIANTYPPKTMSRNTVDKYIGFFKDSFLLAESKRYDIRGRKIIKGQQKYYFEDLGLMNAVLNFREMKTRVLIENAVYNELIIRGYNVDVGRIDYRKMVDGVNTTVTLETDFVVNRSYERLYIQVAEGIDEPGKLEQEEASLLRIKDGFGKIILVNTDTPQHYTNNGIRIISIIDFMSDKGCLERF
;
A
#
# COMPACT_ATOMS: atom_id res chain seq x y z
N MET A 1 6.88 -4.94 -22.32
CA MET A 1 5.92 -3.80 -22.17
C MET A 1 6.55 -2.81 -21.20
N GLU A 2 6.62 -1.56 -21.56
CA GLU A 2 7.06 -0.50 -20.67
C GLU A 2 5.84 0.10 -19.96
N ILE A 3 5.92 0.25 -18.63
CA ILE A 3 4.84 0.79 -17.82
C ILE A 3 5.35 2.10 -17.20
N GLU A 4 4.76 3.19 -17.60
CA GLU A 4 5.02 4.48 -16.97
C GLU A 4 4.39 4.52 -15.59
N ARG A 5 5.12 5.07 -14.62
CA ARG A 5 4.69 5.25 -13.24
C ARG A 5 4.83 6.73 -12.88
N PRO A 6 4.11 7.64 -13.57
CA PRO A 6 4.38 9.08 -13.50
C PRO A 6 4.22 9.64 -12.09
N GLU A 7 3.30 9.13 -11.30
CA GLU A 7 3.10 9.59 -9.93
C GLU A 7 4.31 9.30 -9.04
N TYR A 8 4.84 8.09 -9.11
CA TYR A 8 5.99 7.69 -8.29
C TYR A 8 7.29 8.32 -8.81
N LEU A 9 7.42 8.45 -10.12
CA LEU A 9 8.53 9.17 -10.72
C LEU A 9 8.53 10.64 -10.28
N ASN A 10 7.37 11.30 -10.29
CA ASN A 10 7.22 12.68 -9.79
C ASN A 10 7.52 12.81 -8.29
N LYS A 11 7.15 11.82 -7.47
CA LYS A 11 7.53 11.78 -6.05
C LYS A 11 9.05 11.70 -5.87
N LEU A 12 9.74 10.87 -6.67
CA LEU A 12 11.22 10.81 -6.66
C LEU A 12 11.85 12.13 -7.10
N ILE A 13 11.33 12.72 -8.18
CA ILE A 13 11.80 14.02 -8.71
C ILE A 13 11.63 15.12 -7.66
N SER A 14 10.47 15.20 -7.03
CA SER A 14 10.18 16.21 -6.00
C SER A 14 11.02 16.04 -4.74
N ALA A 15 11.43 14.80 -4.44
CA ALA A 15 12.29 14.49 -3.30
C ALA A 15 13.79 14.62 -3.62
N LYS A 16 14.15 14.79 -4.88
CA LYS A 16 15.55 14.90 -5.33
C LYS A 16 16.27 16.05 -4.61
N ASP A 17 17.49 15.77 -4.18
CA ASP A 17 18.40 16.74 -3.52
C ASP A 17 17.79 17.41 -2.24
N ASN A 18 16.84 16.78 -1.56
CA ASN A 18 16.20 17.33 -0.37
C ASN A 18 17.00 17.08 0.94
N GLY A 19 18.24 16.56 0.85
CA GLY A 19 19.10 16.27 1.99
C GLY A 19 18.63 15.10 2.87
N ARG A 20 17.76 14.21 2.34
CA ARG A 20 17.26 13.01 3.03
C ARG A 20 17.53 11.75 2.21
N VAL A 21 17.65 10.62 2.88
CA VAL A 21 17.67 9.32 2.21
C VAL A 21 16.26 8.96 1.76
N LYS A 22 16.06 8.70 0.47
CA LYS A 22 14.77 8.28 -0.07
C LYS A 22 14.63 6.78 0.13
N VAL A 23 13.62 6.39 0.90
CA VAL A 23 13.33 5.00 1.23
C VAL A 23 12.11 4.55 0.42
N ILE A 24 12.36 3.74 -0.59
CA ILE A 24 11.32 3.23 -1.49
C ILE A 24 10.80 1.90 -0.93
N THR A 25 9.58 1.93 -0.39
CA THR A 25 8.90 0.80 0.23
C THR A 25 7.73 0.32 -0.61
N GLY A 26 7.11 -0.78 -0.20
CA GLY A 26 5.91 -1.31 -0.82
C GLY A 26 5.97 -2.79 -1.10
N LEU A 27 4.85 -3.32 -1.54
CA LEU A 27 4.63 -4.74 -1.79
C LEU A 27 5.75 -5.34 -2.65
N ARG A 28 6.19 -6.56 -2.36
CA ARG A 28 7.20 -7.25 -3.18
C ARG A 28 6.67 -7.42 -4.62
N ARG A 29 7.53 -7.21 -5.63
CA ARG A 29 7.19 -7.28 -7.05
C ARG A 29 6.16 -6.25 -7.57
N CYS A 30 5.84 -5.19 -6.81
CA CYS A 30 4.99 -4.09 -7.28
C CYS A 30 5.68 -3.09 -8.23
N GLY A 31 6.97 -3.29 -8.54
CA GLY A 31 7.72 -2.46 -9.51
C GLY A 31 8.73 -1.47 -8.92
N LYS A 32 9.11 -1.59 -7.62
CA LYS A 32 10.14 -0.72 -7.00
C LYS A 32 11.45 -0.69 -7.75
N THR A 33 12.04 -1.88 -7.98
CA THR A 33 13.31 -2.01 -8.74
C THR A 33 13.20 -1.39 -10.14
N TYR A 34 12.08 -1.59 -10.84
CA TYR A 34 11.87 -0.99 -12.18
C TYR A 34 11.85 0.54 -12.10
N LEU A 35 11.19 1.11 -11.09
CA LEU A 35 11.14 2.55 -10.88
C LEU A 35 12.53 3.15 -10.65
N VAL A 36 13.34 2.54 -9.76
CA VAL A 36 14.65 3.10 -9.37
C VAL A 36 15.81 2.68 -10.29
N LYS A 37 15.69 1.57 -11.00
CA LYS A 37 16.73 1.08 -11.93
C LYS A 37 16.53 1.56 -13.35
N THR A 38 15.30 1.80 -13.78
CA THR A 38 14.96 2.11 -15.17
C THR A 38 14.37 3.51 -15.33
N LEU A 39 13.27 3.82 -14.70
CA LEU A 39 12.53 5.06 -14.95
C LEU A 39 13.27 6.28 -14.40
N PHE A 40 13.67 6.24 -13.15
CA PHE A 40 14.33 7.37 -12.51
C PHE A 40 15.73 7.65 -13.07
N PRO A 41 16.62 6.67 -13.30
CA PRO A 41 17.91 6.90 -13.97
C PRO A 41 17.77 7.45 -15.38
N ARG A 42 16.78 7.00 -16.15
CA ARG A 42 16.49 7.57 -17.48
C ARG A 42 16.14 9.06 -17.34
N TRP A 43 15.21 9.39 -16.45
CA TRP A 43 14.84 10.78 -16.23
C TRP A 43 16.04 11.64 -15.78
N LEU A 44 16.89 11.14 -14.87
CA LEU A 44 18.11 11.84 -14.45
C LEU A 44 19.03 12.13 -15.66
N SER A 45 19.26 11.15 -16.53
CA SER A 45 20.10 11.29 -17.71
C SER A 45 19.52 12.29 -18.72
N GLU A 46 18.20 12.25 -18.95
CA GLU A 46 17.48 13.19 -19.82
C GLU A 46 17.50 14.62 -19.27
N ASN A 47 17.69 14.78 -17.96
CA ASN A 47 17.78 16.07 -17.26
C ASN A 47 19.23 16.48 -16.93
N GLY A 48 20.21 15.95 -17.68
CA GLY A 48 21.59 16.43 -17.67
C GLY A 48 22.51 15.81 -16.63
N VAL A 49 22.08 14.76 -15.92
CA VAL A 49 22.95 14.01 -15.01
C VAL A 49 23.78 13.02 -15.83
N PRO A 50 25.13 13.09 -15.78
CA PRO A 50 25.96 12.11 -16.47
C PRO A 50 25.67 10.69 -15.98
N ALA A 51 25.57 9.72 -16.88
CA ALA A 51 25.33 8.33 -16.51
C ALA A 51 26.37 7.77 -15.53
N SER A 52 27.62 8.29 -15.57
CA SER A 52 28.68 7.94 -14.63
C SER A 52 28.44 8.40 -13.19
N ASN A 53 27.54 9.36 -12.98
CA ASN A 53 27.17 9.88 -11.67
C ASN A 53 25.91 9.19 -11.09
N ILE A 54 25.34 8.23 -11.83
CA ILE A 54 24.22 7.40 -11.38
C ILE A 54 24.79 6.04 -10.99
N ILE A 55 24.84 5.75 -9.71
CA ILE A 55 25.45 4.56 -9.13
C ILE A 55 24.31 3.62 -8.68
N TYR A 56 24.22 2.44 -9.29
CA TYR A 56 23.22 1.43 -8.94
C TYR A 56 23.88 0.16 -8.40
N LEU A 57 23.49 -0.25 -7.19
CA LEU A 57 23.94 -1.46 -6.50
C LEU A 57 22.74 -2.29 -6.04
N ALA A 58 22.62 -3.54 -6.52
CA ALA A 58 21.65 -4.51 -6.07
C ALA A 58 22.32 -5.49 -5.09
N LEU A 59 21.97 -5.43 -3.81
CA LEU A 59 22.63 -6.23 -2.77
C LEU A 59 22.20 -7.70 -2.72
N ASP A 60 21.11 -8.06 -3.42
CA ASP A 60 20.68 -9.44 -3.60
C ASP A 60 21.56 -10.24 -4.56
N THR A 61 22.32 -9.57 -5.42
CA THR A 61 23.18 -10.22 -6.43
C THR A 61 24.50 -10.72 -5.83
N ILE A 62 25.01 -11.85 -6.34
CA ILE A 62 26.28 -12.42 -5.91
C ILE A 62 27.45 -11.49 -6.23
N SER A 63 27.41 -10.79 -7.36
CA SER A 63 28.45 -9.83 -7.76
C SER A 63 28.67 -8.71 -6.74
N ASN A 64 27.62 -8.34 -6.01
CA ASN A 64 27.64 -7.29 -5.00
C ASN A 64 27.64 -7.83 -3.56
N ALA A 65 27.81 -9.15 -3.36
CA ALA A 65 27.71 -9.77 -2.04
C ALA A 65 28.70 -9.18 -1.02
N GLN A 66 29.89 -8.73 -1.47
CA GLN A 66 30.87 -8.08 -0.60
C GLN A 66 30.36 -6.75 -0.01
N TYR A 67 29.50 -6.02 -0.74
CA TYR A 67 28.94 -4.73 -0.30
C TYR A 67 27.77 -4.88 0.68
N ARG A 68 27.40 -6.11 1.05
CA ARG A 68 26.53 -6.37 2.19
C ARG A 68 27.20 -6.01 3.51
N ASN A 69 28.53 -5.90 3.52
CA ASN A 69 29.32 -5.38 4.61
C ASN A 69 29.31 -3.83 4.56
N PRO A 70 28.83 -3.12 5.61
CA PRO A 70 28.72 -1.67 5.64
C PRO A 70 30.04 -0.92 5.40
N LEU A 71 31.17 -1.42 5.91
CA LEU A 71 32.47 -0.79 5.70
C LEU A 71 32.97 -0.92 4.25
N LEU A 72 32.78 -2.09 3.64
CA LEU A 72 33.15 -2.28 2.24
C LEU A 72 32.25 -1.46 1.31
N LEU A 73 30.98 -1.32 1.69
CA LEU A 73 30.04 -0.44 0.97
C LEU A 73 30.47 1.03 1.07
N ASP A 74 30.82 1.52 2.28
CA ASP A 74 31.29 2.90 2.49
C ASP A 74 32.53 3.19 1.66
N THR A 75 33.56 2.33 1.77
CA THR A 75 34.80 2.49 1.02
C THR A 75 34.55 2.55 -0.48
N HIS A 76 33.77 1.63 -1.02
CA HIS A 76 33.47 1.56 -2.44
C HIS A 76 32.70 2.81 -2.94
N LEU A 77 31.69 3.24 -2.19
CA LEU A 77 30.93 4.42 -2.58
C LEU A 77 31.77 5.69 -2.53
N ARG A 78 32.61 5.88 -1.50
CA ARG A 78 33.52 7.04 -1.41
C ARG A 78 34.54 7.07 -2.55
N GLU A 79 35.13 5.93 -2.91
CA GLU A 79 36.05 5.84 -4.05
C GLU A 79 35.38 6.29 -5.35
N ILE A 80 34.15 5.85 -5.60
CA ILE A 80 33.40 6.27 -6.79
C ILE A 80 33.07 7.77 -6.73
N ILE A 81 32.45 8.23 -5.62
CA ILE A 81 31.95 9.60 -5.48
C ILE A 81 33.11 10.61 -5.62
N THR A 82 34.24 10.37 -4.96
CA THR A 82 35.41 11.25 -5.04
C THR A 82 36.06 11.30 -6.43
N SER A 83 35.85 10.27 -7.23
CA SER A 83 36.35 10.24 -8.62
C SER A 83 35.49 11.02 -9.61
N LYS A 84 34.31 11.52 -9.18
CA LYS A 84 33.34 12.18 -10.06
C LYS A 84 33.31 13.69 -9.85
N THR A 85 32.93 14.39 -10.91
CA THR A 85 32.59 15.82 -10.85
C THR A 85 31.11 16.00 -10.83
N GLY A 86 30.63 16.83 -9.87
CA GLY A 86 29.19 17.09 -9.68
C GLY A 86 28.49 16.10 -8.74
N ARG A 87 27.20 16.28 -8.59
CA ARG A 87 26.38 15.50 -7.66
C ARG A 87 26.21 14.05 -8.14
N CYS A 88 26.45 13.09 -7.26
CA CYS A 88 26.18 11.67 -7.50
C CYS A 88 24.82 11.27 -6.96
N TYR A 89 24.18 10.31 -7.63
CA TYR A 89 22.91 9.69 -7.25
C TYR A 89 23.15 8.22 -6.96
N VAL A 90 23.08 7.82 -5.70
CA VAL A 90 23.36 6.46 -5.24
C VAL A 90 22.04 5.72 -5.04
N ILE A 91 21.84 4.63 -5.74
CA ILE A 91 20.65 3.79 -5.69
C ILE A 91 21.07 2.41 -5.19
N ILE A 92 20.60 2.02 -4.01
CA ILE A 92 20.87 0.71 -3.41
C ILE A 92 19.58 -0.08 -3.35
N ASP A 93 19.51 -1.14 -4.15
CA ASP A 93 18.34 -2.01 -4.23
C ASP A 93 18.48 -3.18 -3.26
N GLU A 94 17.36 -3.55 -2.61
CA GLU A 94 17.26 -4.63 -1.62
C GLU A 94 18.23 -4.47 -0.43
N ILE A 95 18.20 -3.29 0.21
CA ILE A 95 19.12 -2.90 1.29
C ILE A 95 19.10 -3.86 2.50
N GLN A 96 18.01 -4.63 2.69
CA GLN A 96 17.88 -5.62 3.76
C GLN A 96 18.88 -6.78 3.67
N PHE A 97 19.56 -6.94 2.54
CA PHE A 97 20.66 -7.91 2.44
C PHE A 97 21.95 -7.42 3.11
N SER A 98 22.02 -6.15 3.53
CA SER A 98 23.15 -5.67 4.34
C SER A 98 23.18 -6.37 5.69
N VAL A 99 24.39 -6.72 6.15
CA VAL A 99 24.60 -7.45 7.40
C VAL A 99 25.35 -6.55 8.38
N PRO A 100 24.78 -6.29 9.57
CA PRO A 100 25.50 -5.56 10.62
C PRO A 100 26.81 -6.27 11.00
N ILE A 101 27.88 -5.53 11.16
CA ILE A 101 29.19 -6.05 11.54
C ILE A 101 29.69 -5.44 12.86
N ASP A 102 30.57 -6.15 13.55
CA ASP A 102 31.23 -5.59 14.71
C ASP A 102 32.12 -4.41 14.32
N ASN A 103 32.08 -3.33 15.09
CA ASN A 103 32.90 -2.17 14.80
C ASN A 103 34.40 -2.49 15.08
N PRO A 104 35.26 -2.57 14.04
CA PRO A 104 36.65 -2.93 14.22
C PRO A 104 37.49 -1.87 14.98
N ALA A 105 36.99 -0.63 15.04
CA ALA A 105 37.63 0.44 15.79
C ALA A 105 37.45 0.31 17.31
N LEU A 106 36.53 -0.57 17.75
CA LEU A 106 36.30 -0.83 19.17
C LEU A 106 37.09 -2.05 19.65
N PRO A 107 37.61 -2.03 20.89
CA PRO A 107 38.21 -3.21 21.50
C PRO A 107 37.15 -4.32 21.70
N GLU A 108 37.56 -5.59 21.73
CA GLU A 108 36.64 -6.75 21.76
C GLU A 108 35.61 -6.68 22.89
N ASN A 109 36.05 -6.23 24.09
CA ASN A 109 35.17 -6.08 25.24
C ASN A 109 34.14 -4.95 25.16
N ALA A 110 34.26 -4.06 24.19
CA ALA A 110 33.29 -2.97 23.91
C ALA A 110 32.38 -3.29 22.70
N ARG A 111 32.55 -4.45 22.06
CA ARG A 111 31.71 -4.85 20.92
C ARG A 111 30.40 -5.46 21.43
N THR A 112 29.32 -4.71 21.27
CA THR A 112 27.96 -5.11 21.65
C THR A 112 27.05 -5.00 20.44
N GLU A 113 25.88 -5.62 20.50
CA GLU A 113 24.86 -5.49 19.44
C GLU A 113 24.53 -4.03 19.12
N GLU A 114 24.52 -3.15 20.13
CA GLU A 114 24.21 -1.73 20.00
C GLU A 114 25.31 -0.93 19.30
N ASN A 115 26.55 -1.41 19.34
CA ASN A 115 27.74 -0.78 18.76
C ASN A 115 28.15 -1.36 17.39
N ARG A 116 27.32 -2.23 16.83
CA ARG A 116 27.55 -2.74 15.46
C ARG A 116 27.40 -1.67 14.43
N LEU A 117 28.26 -1.74 13.41
CA LEU A 117 28.10 -0.88 12.22
C LEU A 117 27.03 -1.46 11.31
N THR A 118 26.19 -0.59 10.84
CA THR A 118 25.05 -0.91 9.97
C THR A 118 25.12 -0.09 8.68
N PHE A 119 24.29 -0.42 7.70
CA PHE A 119 24.18 0.41 6.50
C PHE A 119 23.68 1.85 6.80
N TYR A 120 22.98 2.07 7.94
CA TYR A 120 22.58 3.41 8.35
C TYR A 120 23.78 4.30 8.58
N ASP A 121 24.84 3.78 9.24
CA ASP A 121 26.06 4.52 9.53
C ASP A 121 26.75 4.96 8.24
N THR A 122 26.83 4.03 7.27
CA THR A 122 27.37 4.32 5.93
C THR A 122 26.56 5.41 5.22
N LEU A 123 25.25 5.22 5.10
CA LEU A 123 24.41 6.12 4.30
C LEU A 123 24.26 7.50 4.95
N LEU A 124 24.15 7.58 6.27
CA LEU A 124 24.13 8.85 6.99
C LEU A 124 25.44 9.61 6.85
N GLY A 125 26.58 8.90 6.75
CA GLY A 125 27.89 9.51 6.51
C GLY A 125 28.09 10.05 5.10
N LEU A 126 27.27 9.63 4.12
CA LEU A 126 27.38 10.01 2.69
C LEU A 126 26.32 11.03 2.24
N MET A 127 25.34 11.36 3.08
CA MET A 127 24.19 12.20 2.71
C MET A 127 24.55 13.58 2.18
N ASP A 128 25.63 14.17 2.68
CA ASP A 128 26.09 15.49 2.26
C ASP A 128 26.84 15.42 0.90
N GLU A 129 27.41 14.27 0.58
CA GLU A 129 28.23 14.07 -0.60
C GLU A 129 27.42 13.65 -1.84
N CYS A 130 26.33 12.90 -1.63
CA CYS A 130 25.51 12.37 -2.72
C CYS A 130 24.01 12.35 -2.35
N ASP A 131 23.18 12.10 -3.37
CA ASP A 131 21.74 11.90 -3.19
C ASP A 131 21.42 10.40 -3.15
N ILE A 132 20.75 9.92 -2.09
CA ILE A 132 20.67 8.49 -1.76
C ILE A 132 19.23 7.99 -1.88
N TYR A 133 19.07 6.86 -2.55
CA TYR A 133 17.83 6.13 -2.75
C TYR A 133 18.04 4.67 -2.36
N VAL A 134 17.21 4.15 -1.48
CA VAL A 134 17.27 2.76 -1.07
C VAL A 134 15.93 2.08 -1.29
N THR A 135 15.94 0.81 -1.72
CA THR A 135 14.72 0.01 -1.72
C THR A 135 14.80 -1.11 -0.69
N GLY A 136 13.63 -1.52 -0.23
CA GLY A 136 13.49 -2.73 0.58
C GLY A 136 12.08 -3.29 0.43
N SER A 137 12.01 -4.62 0.36
CA SER A 137 10.75 -5.35 0.15
C SER A 137 10.34 -6.20 1.33
N ASN A 138 11.18 -6.29 2.37
CA ASN A 138 10.95 -7.19 3.50
C ASN A 138 10.44 -6.44 4.73
N SER A 139 9.52 -7.08 5.46
CA SER A 139 8.84 -6.57 6.65
C SER A 139 9.76 -6.17 7.82
N ARG A 140 10.96 -6.75 7.92
CA ARG A 140 11.94 -6.38 8.97
C ARG A 140 12.55 -4.99 8.80
N MET A 141 12.54 -4.50 7.58
CA MET A 141 13.08 -3.18 7.25
C MET A 141 11.96 -2.25 6.78
N LEU A 142 10.75 -2.50 7.26
CA LEU A 142 9.62 -1.70 6.92
C LEU A 142 9.73 -0.29 7.49
N SER A 143 9.19 0.60 6.74
CA SER A 143 9.16 2.04 6.87
C SER A 143 9.45 2.60 8.25
N LYS A 144 8.95 1.99 9.33
CA LYS A 144 9.18 2.45 10.70
C LYS A 144 10.61 2.18 11.17
N ASP A 145 11.14 0.98 10.94
CA ASP A 145 12.49 0.63 11.43
C ASP A 145 13.56 1.29 10.56
N ILE A 146 13.39 1.30 9.23
CA ILE A 146 14.31 2.04 8.34
C ILE A 146 14.22 3.55 8.62
N LEU A 147 13.01 4.11 8.69
CA LEU A 147 12.85 5.53 8.97
C LEU A 147 13.36 5.91 10.37
N SER A 148 13.12 5.04 11.37
CA SER A 148 13.65 5.25 12.73
C SER A 148 15.17 5.15 12.76
N GLY A 149 15.78 4.24 11.99
CA GLY A 149 17.23 4.11 11.82
C GLY A 149 17.85 5.36 11.20
N PHE A 150 17.18 6.01 10.26
CA PHE A 150 17.60 7.29 9.70
C PHE A 150 17.27 8.51 10.58
N ARG A 151 16.62 8.32 11.73
CA ARG A 151 16.37 9.39 12.73
C ARG A 151 15.83 10.66 12.09
N ASP A 152 14.69 10.69 11.48
CA ASP A 152 14.07 11.84 10.75
C ASP A 152 14.74 12.24 9.41
N ARG A 153 15.89 11.67 9.07
CA ARG A 153 16.58 11.90 7.78
C ARG A 153 16.12 10.97 6.67
N GLY A 154 15.14 10.12 6.91
CA GLY A 154 14.47 9.30 5.92
C GLY A 154 13.29 10.03 5.26
N HIS A 155 13.06 9.78 3.98
CA HIS A 155 11.88 10.22 3.23
C HIS A 155 11.26 9.01 2.55
N GLU A 156 10.12 8.54 3.05
CA GLU A 156 9.45 7.37 2.51
C GLU A 156 8.68 7.69 1.22
N ILE A 157 8.87 6.83 0.22
CA ILE A 157 8.07 6.81 -1.01
C ILE A 157 7.49 5.41 -1.14
N ARG A 158 6.23 5.25 -0.73
CA ARG A 158 5.54 3.97 -0.82
C ARG A 158 5.02 3.74 -2.22
N VAL A 159 5.44 2.62 -2.83
CA VAL A 159 5.03 2.17 -4.16
C VAL A 159 3.97 1.06 -4.00
N HIS A 160 2.80 1.31 -4.57
CA HIS A 160 1.70 0.35 -4.61
C HIS A 160 1.71 -0.46 -5.92
N PRO A 161 0.98 -1.57 -6.03
CA PRO A 161 0.65 -2.18 -7.32
C PRO A 161 0.13 -1.16 -8.32
N LEU A 162 -0.01 -1.52 -9.58
CA LEU A 162 -0.54 -0.61 -10.60
C LEU A 162 -1.94 -0.13 -10.21
N SER A 163 -2.15 1.19 -10.25
CA SER A 163 -3.50 1.74 -10.20
C SER A 163 -4.29 1.31 -11.44
N PHE A 164 -5.62 1.41 -11.40
CA PHE A 164 -6.42 1.07 -12.58
C PHE A 164 -6.01 1.92 -13.80
N SER A 165 -5.75 3.21 -13.61
CA SER A 165 -5.31 4.08 -14.72
C SER A 165 -3.97 3.65 -15.32
N GLU A 166 -3.00 3.24 -14.51
CA GLU A 166 -1.71 2.69 -15.00
C GLU A 166 -1.90 1.35 -15.71
N TYR A 167 -2.74 0.48 -15.16
CA TYR A 167 -3.09 -0.82 -15.74
C TYR A 167 -3.79 -0.66 -17.08
N TYR A 168 -4.82 0.21 -17.15
CA TYR A 168 -5.55 0.51 -18.38
C TYR A 168 -4.66 1.16 -19.46
N SER A 169 -3.81 2.11 -19.06
CA SER A 169 -2.87 2.74 -19.99
C SER A 169 -1.89 1.74 -20.63
N ALA A 170 -1.53 0.66 -19.91
CA ALA A 170 -0.64 -0.36 -20.41
C ALA A 170 -1.31 -1.35 -21.38
N ILE A 171 -2.61 -1.63 -21.21
CA ILE A 171 -3.34 -2.63 -22.03
C ILE A 171 -4.14 -1.97 -23.14
N GLY A 172 -4.85 -0.86 -22.84
CA GLY A 172 -5.86 -0.26 -23.71
C GLY A 172 -7.11 -1.13 -23.89
N GLY A 173 -7.93 -0.80 -24.87
CA GLY A 173 -9.14 -1.57 -25.23
C GLY A 173 -10.40 -1.07 -24.54
N ASP A 174 -11.40 -1.95 -24.41
CA ASP A 174 -12.66 -1.61 -23.76
C ASP A 174 -12.46 -1.44 -22.24
N ILE A 175 -12.77 -0.25 -21.75
CA ILE A 175 -12.49 0.13 -20.36
C ILE A 175 -13.25 -0.71 -19.33
N ARG A 176 -14.50 -1.14 -19.67
CA ARG A 176 -15.30 -2.01 -18.80
C ARG A 176 -14.75 -3.44 -18.74
N ALA A 177 -14.31 -3.97 -19.86
CA ALA A 177 -13.66 -5.27 -19.89
C ALA A 177 -12.36 -5.25 -19.09
N VAL A 178 -11.55 -4.19 -19.24
CA VAL A 178 -10.30 -4.02 -18.49
C VAL A 178 -10.58 -3.78 -17.00
N TRP A 179 -11.64 -3.04 -16.64
CA TRP A 179 -12.05 -2.89 -15.24
C TRP A 179 -12.40 -4.23 -14.58
N ASN A 180 -13.19 -5.05 -15.25
CA ASN A 180 -13.53 -6.38 -14.74
C ASN A 180 -12.29 -7.27 -14.61
N GLU A 181 -11.37 -7.17 -15.55
CA GLU A 181 -10.09 -7.87 -15.51
C GLU A 181 -9.24 -7.41 -14.31
N TYR A 182 -9.17 -6.09 -14.07
CA TYR A 182 -8.47 -5.50 -12.92
C TYR A 182 -9.08 -5.91 -11.58
N LEU A 183 -10.41 -5.96 -11.47
CA LEU A 183 -11.09 -6.46 -10.28
C LEU A 183 -10.75 -7.95 -10.00
N HIS A 184 -10.49 -8.73 -11.05
CA HIS A 184 -10.18 -10.15 -10.92
C HIS A 184 -8.70 -10.43 -10.65
N HIS A 185 -7.79 -9.79 -11.40
CA HIS A 185 -6.35 -10.07 -11.35
C HIS A 185 -5.50 -9.01 -10.63
N GLY A 186 -6.11 -7.90 -10.21
CA GLY A 186 -5.40 -6.83 -9.50
C GLY A 186 -4.41 -6.05 -10.36
N GLY A 187 -3.50 -5.36 -9.69
CA GLY A 187 -2.51 -4.46 -10.29
C GLY A 187 -1.06 -4.96 -10.21
N MET A 188 -0.81 -6.26 -9.96
CA MET A 188 0.57 -6.77 -9.97
C MET A 188 1.15 -6.69 -11.38
N PRO A 189 2.28 -5.95 -11.60
CA PRO A 189 2.77 -5.62 -12.95
C PRO A 189 3.02 -6.85 -13.84
N MET A 190 3.50 -7.94 -13.27
CA MET A 190 3.83 -9.16 -14.02
C MET A 190 2.60 -9.86 -14.62
N THR A 191 1.39 -9.62 -14.09
CA THR A 191 0.15 -10.16 -14.67
C THR A 191 -0.07 -9.69 -16.11
N LEU A 192 0.45 -8.52 -16.47
CA LEU A 192 0.38 -7.96 -17.82
C LEU A 192 1.22 -8.72 -18.86
N SER A 193 2.14 -9.58 -18.41
CA SER A 193 2.97 -10.41 -19.30
C SER A 193 2.25 -11.68 -19.76
N PHE A 194 1.13 -12.02 -19.16
CA PHE A 194 0.35 -13.21 -19.50
C PHE A 194 -0.89 -12.82 -20.31
N THR A 195 -1.19 -13.60 -21.33
CA THR A 195 -2.33 -13.36 -22.24
C THR A 195 -3.59 -14.09 -21.80
N ASP A 196 -3.45 -15.20 -21.08
CA ASP A 196 -4.57 -16.02 -20.63
C ASP A 196 -4.79 -15.94 -19.11
N ARG A 197 -6.04 -16.12 -18.69
CA ARG A 197 -6.45 -16.02 -17.28
C ARG A 197 -5.81 -17.11 -16.41
N THR A 198 -5.70 -18.32 -16.90
CA THR A 198 -5.16 -19.46 -16.13
C THR A 198 -3.70 -19.19 -15.71
N SER A 199 -2.89 -18.65 -16.64
CA SER A 199 -1.51 -18.26 -16.34
C SER A 199 -1.42 -17.11 -15.34
N LYS A 200 -2.32 -16.12 -15.41
CA LYS A 200 -2.41 -15.05 -14.41
C LYS A 200 -2.76 -15.58 -13.03
N ASP A 201 -3.79 -16.44 -12.95
CA ASP A 201 -4.22 -17.09 -11.70
C ASP A 201 -3.10 -17.93 -11.10
N GLY A 202 -2.40 -18.73 -11.92
CA GLY A 202 -1.24 -19.52 -11.51
C GLY A 202 -0.14 -18.64 -10.93
N TYR A 203 0.26 -17.61 -11.68
CA TYR A 203 1.28 -16.66 -11.21
C TYR A 203 0.93 -16.00 -9.87
N LEU A 204 -0.33 -15.57 -9.68
CA LEU A 204 -0.75 -14.90 -8.44
C LEU A 204 -0.77 -15.87 -7.25
N LYS A 205 -1.15 -17.15 -7.46
CA LYS A 205 -1.08 -18.19 -6.43
C LYS A 205 0.37 -18.51 -6.05
N ASP A 206 1.25 -18.67 -7.04
CA ASP A 206 2.67 -18.91 -6.81
C ASP A 206 3.33 -17.71 -6.10
N LEU A 207 2.98 -16.48 -6.51
CA LEU A 207 3.47 -15.29 -5.86
C LEU A 207 3.02 -15.21 -4.39
N LEU A 208 1.78 -15.57 -4.10
CA LEU A 208 1.26 -15.62 -2.75
C LEU A 208 2.00 -16.67 -1.89
N SER A 209 2.08 -17.92 -2.35
CA SER A 209 2.64 -19.05 -1.60
C SER A 209 4.15 -18.97 -1.48
N GLU A 210 4.84 -18.87 -2.62
CA GLU A 210 6.31 -19.00 -2.69
C GLU A 210 7.04 -17.69 -2.33
N THR A 211 6.34 -16.56 -2.34
CA THR A 211 6.96 -15.28 -2.01
C THR A 211 6.46 -14.75 -0.67
N TYR A 212 5.17 -14.41 -0.59
CA TYR A 212 4.68 -13.70 0.61
C TYR A 212 4.57 -14.61 1.83
N MET A 213 3.93 -15.77 1.68
CA MET A 213 3.74 -16.67 2.81
C MET A 213 5.08 -17.20 3.30
N LYS A 214 5.97 -17.59 2.39
CA LYS A 214 7.31 -18.06 2.74
C LYS A 214 8.12 -16.97 3.45
N ASP A 215 8.15 -15.74 2.91
CA ASP A 215 8.85 -14.62 3.53
C ASP A 215 8.33 -14.34 4.95
N ILE A 216 6.99 -14.34 5.16
CA ILE A 216 6.39 -14.09 6.46
C ILE A 216 6.74 -15.20 7.46
N VAL A 217 6.66 -16.46 7.04
CA VAL A 217 6.95 -17.64 7.85
C VAL A 217 8.43 -17.67 8.28
N GLU A 218 9.34 -17.57 7.30
CA GLU A 218 10.78 -17.61 7.58
C GLU A 218 11.21 -16.44 8.46
N HIS A 219 10.68 -15.26 8.15
CA HIS A 219 11.02 -14.03 8.88
C HIS A 219 10.57 -14.07 10.33
N ASN A 220 9.35 -14.49 10.59
CA ASN A 220 8.75 -14.46 11.92
C ASN A 220 8.94 -15.79 12.67
N ARG A 221 9.67 -16.75 12.09
CA ARG A 221 9.93 -18.09 12.64
C ARG A 221 8.62 -18.76 13.07
N ILE A 222 7.67 -18.86 12.13
CA ILE A 222 6.35 -19.44 12.38
C ILE A 222 6.44 -20.93 12.13
N ASP A 223 6.10 -21.74 13.12
CA ASP A 223 6.17 -23.20 13.03
C ASP A 223 5.01 -23.80 12.23
N ASP A 224 3.80 -23.19 12.30
CA ASP A 224 2.61 -23.63 11.58
C ASP A 224 2.15 -22.60 10.56
N SER A 225 2.52 -22.83 9.30
CA SER A 225 2.10 -21.98 8.18
C SER A 225 0.63 -22.18 7.79
N GLY A 226 0.00 -23.30 8.16
CA GLY A 226 -1.40 -23.60 7.86
C GLY A 226 -2.35 -22.66 8.57
N ASP A 227 -2.10 -22.37 9.84
CA ASP A 227 -2.87 -21.41 10.63
C ASP A 227 -2.79 -19.99 10.04
N LEU A 228 -1.59 -19.60 9.58
CA LEU A 228 -1.37 -18.29 8.98
C LEU A 228 -2.15 -18.12 7.67
N LEU A 229 -2.09 -19.12 6.77
CA LEU A 229 -2.84 -19.11 5.50
C LEU A 229 -4.35 -19.19 5.74
N GLY A 230 -4.78 -20.00 6.71
CA GLY A 230 -6.16 -20.08 7.13
C GLY A 230 -6.69 -18.72 7.60
N LEU A 231 -5.93 -18.00 8.41
CA LEU A 231 -6.28 -16.66 8.85
C LEU A 231 -6.34 -15.67 7.69
N LEU A 232 -5.38 -15.71 6.77
CA LEU A 232 -5.40 -14.83 5.59
C LEU A 232 -6.65 -15.07 4.74
N SER A 233 -7.10 -16.34 4.62
CA SER A 233 -8.35 -16.70 3.92
C SER A 233 -9.60 -16.14 4.61
N VAL A 234 -9.64 -16.16 5.95
CA VAL A 234 -10.71 -15.51 6.72
C VAL A 234 -10.68 -13.99 6.50
N MET A 235 -9.50 -13.38 6.51
CA MET A 235 -9.34 -11.95 6.27
C MET A 235 -9.79 -11.55 4.86
N ALA A 236 -9.49 -12.35 3.84
CA ALA A 236 -9.96 -12.13 2.47
C ALA A 236 -11.48 -12.21 2.38
N SER A 237 -12.10 -13.20 3.03
CA SER A 237 -13.56 -13.35 3.08
C SER A 237 -14.25 -12.22 3.85
N CYS A 238 -13.56 -11.58 4.80
CA CYS A 238 -14.04 -10.45 5.61
C CYS A 238 -13.51 -9.10 5.12
N SER A 239 -12.88 -9.03 3.93
CA SER A 239 -12.42 -7.76 3.37
C SER A 239 -13.59 -6.78 3.26
N ALA A 240 -13.32 -5.50 3.50
CA ALA A 240 -14.34 -4.45 3.54
C ALA A 240 -15.44 -4.61 4.61
N CYS A 241 -15.34 -5.59 5.51
CA CYS A 241 -16.28 -5.77 6.60
C CYS A 241 -15.70 -5.27 7.93
N LEU A 242 -16.56 -4.67 8.77
CA LEU A 242 -16.17 -4.30 10.14
C LEU A 242 -15.86 -5.54 10.98
N THR A 243 -14.63 -5.68 11.41
CA THR A 243 -14.19 -6.80 12.24
C THR A 243 -13.12 -6.38 13.25
N ASN A 244 -12.71 -7.29 14.09
CA ASN A 244 -11.60 -7.13 15.03
C ASN A 244 -10.97 -8.51 15.34
N PRO A 245 -9.77 -8.57 15.95
CA PRO A 245 -9.13 -9.83 16.27
C PRO A 245 -9.97 -10.80 17.11
N THR A 246 -10.84 -10.30 17.99
CA THR A 246 -11.73 -11.13 18.80
C THR A 246 -12.83 -11.78 17.95
N ASN A 247 -13.47 -11.01 17.07
CA ASN A 247 -14.51 -11.54 16.18
C ASN A 247 -13.92 -12.59 15.23
N ILE A 248 -12.71 -12.33 14.71
CA ILE A 248 -12.00 -13.28 13.84
C ILE A 248 -11.64 -14.56 14.62
N ALA A 249 -11.08 -14.44 15.83
CA ALA A 249 -10.75 -15.60 16.65
C ALA A 249 -11.98 -16.47 16.95
N ASN A 250 -13.15 -15.87 17.12
CA ASN A 250 -14.42 -16.58 17.35
C ASN A 250 -14.94 -17.36 16.13
N THR A 251 -14.37 -17.17 14.92
CA THR A 251 -14.70 -17.99 13.74
C THR A 251 -14.01 -19.35 13.76
N TYR A 252 -13.00 -19.52 14.60
CA TYR A 252 -12.27 -20.77 14.78
C TYR A 252 -12.86 -21.61 15.90
N PRO A 253 -12.68 -22.94 15.88
CA PRO A 253 -13.05 -23.80 17.01
C PRO A 253 -12.39 -23.32 18.32
N PRO A 254 -13.05 -23.49 19.48
CA PRO A 254 -12.53 -23.07 20.76
C PRO A 254 -11.09 -23.58 21.01
N LYS A 255 -10.19 -22.70 21.46
CA LYS A 255 -8.78 -22.97 21.75
C LYS A 255 -7.86 -23.22 20.54
N THR A 256 -8.38 -23.18 19.30
CA THR A 256 -7.54 -23.36 18.10
C THR A 256 -6.71 -22.12 17.83
N MET A 257 -7.32 -20.94 17.88
CA MET A 257 -6.62 -19.67 17.62
C MET A 257 -7.01 -18.60 18.65
N SER A 258 -6.02 -18.05 19.34
CA SER A 258 -6.26 -17.01 20.33
C SER A 258 -6.37 -15.63 19.67
N ARG A 259 -7.09 -14.70 20.35
CA ARG A 259 -7.13 -13.28 19.93
C ARG A 259 -5.72 -12.70 19.73
N ASN A 260 -4.79 -13.01 20.65
CA ASN A 260 -3.43 -12.47 20.56
C ASN A 260 -2.66 -13.04 19.37
N THR A 261 -2.88 -14.31 19.01
CA THR A 261 -2.32 -14.93 17.82
C THR A 261 -2.88 -14.27 16.55
N VAL A 262 -4.20 -14.04 16.50
CA VAL A 262 -4.83 -13.34 15.37
C VAL A 262 -4.26 -11.93 15.23
N ASP A 263 -4.17 -11.16 16.31
CA ASP A 263 -3.63 -9.80 16.28
C ASP A 263 -2.17 -9.77 15.80
N LYS A 264 -1.36 -10.71 16.29
CA LYS A 264 0.04 -10.90 15.86
C LYS A 264 0.13 -11.21 14.36
N TYR A 265 -0.66 -12.13 13.85
CA TYR A 265 -0.64 -12.51 12.43
C TYR A 265 -1.17 -11.41 11.51
N ILE A 266 -2.22 -10.68 11.93
CA ILE A 266 -2.65 -9.47 11.22
C ILE A 266 -1.51 -8.44 11.16
N GLY A 267 -0.75 -8.28 12.24
CA GLY A 267 0.47 -7.47 12.26
C GLY A 267 1.44 -7.89 11.16
N PHE A 268 1.72 -9.18 11.01
CA PHE A 268 2.61 -9.69 9.97
C PHE A 268 2.09 -9.42 8.54
N PHE A 269 0.78 -9.54 8.31
CA PHE A 269 0.19 -9.22 7.00
C PHE A 269 0.27 -7.72 6.70
N LYS A 270 0.10 -6.87 7.70
CA LYS A 270 0.27 -5.41 7.55
C LYS A 270 1.74 -5.06 7.30
N ASP A 271 2.63 -5.70 8.03
CA ASP A 271 4.07 -5.50 7.90
C ASP A 271 4.58 -5.96 6.52
N SER A 272 4.02 -6.99 5.92
CA SER A 272 4.33 -7.43 4.56
C SER A 272 3.62 -6.64 3.46
N PHE A 273 2.84 -5.61 3.80
CA PHE A 273 1.98 -4.86 2.88
C PHE A 273 0.91 -5.70 2.16
N LEU A 274 0.55 -6.87 2.68
CA LEU A 274 -0.58 -7.64 2.13
C LEU A 274 -1.92 -7.02 2.51
N LEU A 275 -2.01 -6.49 3.74
CA LEU A 275 -3.21 -5.87 4.27
C LEU A 275 -2.95 -4.43 4.72
N ALA A 276 -3.93 -3.59 4.48
CA ALA A 276 -4.06 -2.26 5.07
C ALA A 276 -5.24 -2.23 6.03
N GLU A 277 -5.16 -1.34 7.03
CA GLU A 277 -6.16 -1.14 8.06
C GLU A 277 -6.81 0.22 7.92
N SER A 278 -8.15 0.27 7.90
CA SER A 278 -8.92 1.51 7.97
C SER A 278 -9.67 1.57 9.30
N LYS A 279 -9.35 2.59 10.08
CA LYS A 279 -9.89 2.77 11.44
C LYS A 279 -11.30 3.31 11.40
N ARG A 280 -12.07 3.04 12.45
CA ARG A 280 -13.42 3.56 12.57
C ARG A 280 -13.40 4.97 13.15
N TYR A 281 -14.02 5.93 12.46
CA TYR A 281 -14.10 7.33 12.82
C TYR A 281 -15.55 7.74 13.17
N ASP A 282 -15.75 8.24 14.38
CA ASP A 282 -17.01 8.85 14.80
C ASP A 282 -17.11 10.26 14.18
N ILE A 283 -17.96 10.41 13.16
CA ILE A 283 -18.11 11.66 12.42
C ILE A 283 -18.64 12.77 13.33
N ARG A 284 -19.57 12.48 14.23
CA ARG A 284 -20.13 13.45 15.16
C ARG A 284 -19.20 13.79 16.31
N GLY A 285 -18.61 12.76 16.91
CA GLY A 285 -17.65 12.90 18.01
C GLY A 285 -16.25 13.37 17.56
N ARG A 286 -15.98 13.39 16.26
CA ARG A 286 -14.70 13.78 15.63
C ARG A 286 -13.49 13.05 16.24
N LYS A 287 -13.61 11.73 16.42
CA LYS A 287 -12.58 10.91 17.06
C LYS A 287 -12.53 9.50 16.47
N ILE A 288 -11.34 8.91 16.54
CA ILE A 288 -11.15 7.49 16.23
C ILE A 288 -11.77 6.64 17.33
N ILE A 289 -12.53 5.62 16.94
CA ILE A 289 -13.15 4.66 17.85
C ILE A 289 -12.30 3.39 17.85
N LYS A 290 -11.90 2.95 19.03
CA LYS A 290 -11.26 1.65 19.21
C LYS A 290 -12.27 0.51 19.04
N GLY A 291 -11.82 -0.62 18.54
CA GLY A 291 -12.63 -1.84 18.47
C GLY A 291 -12.67 -2.41 17.06
N GLN A 292 -13.80 -2.28 16.37
CA GLN A 292 -13.94 -2.79 15.00
C GLN A 292 -13.33 -1.84 13.97
N GLN A 293 -12.74 -2.39 12.93
CA GLN A 293 -12.11 -1.69 11.80
C GLN A 293 -12.30 -2.52 10.54
N LYS A 294 -12.03 -1.93 9.37
CA LYS A 294 -11.99 -2.68 8.11
C LYS A 294 -10.55 -2.97 7.71
N TYR A 295 -10.38 -4.08 7.00
CA TYR A 295 -9.11 -4.45 6.39
C TYR A 295 -9.31 -4.56 4.88
N TYR A 296 -8.31 -4.10 4.14
CA TYR A 296 -8.29 -4.10 2.69
C TYR A 296 -7.00 -4.74 2.20
N PHE A 297 -7.07 -5.50 1.13
CA PHE A 297 -5.88 -6.03 0.46
C PHE A 297 -5.23 -4.94 -0.40
N GLU A 298 -3.91 -4.87 -0.37
CA GLU A 298 -3.15 -3.96 -1.24
C GLU A 298 -3.30 -4.31 -2.73
N ASP A 299 -3.61 -5.57 -3.04
CA ASP A 299 -3.85 -6.05 -4.39
C ASP A 299 -5.03 -7.01 -4.46
N LEU A 300 -5.95 -6.75 -5.39
CA LEU A 300 -7.16 -7.56 -5.56
C LEU A 300 -6.87 -8.95 -6.11
N GLY A 301 -5.88 -9.08 -6.99
CA GLY A 301 -5.47 -10.35 -7.54
C GLY A 301 -4.90 -11.29 -6.47
N LEU A 302 -4.11 -10.76 -5.54
CA LEU A 302 -3.64 -11.53 -4.39
C LEU A 302 -4.79 -11.91 -3.46
N MET A 303 -5.77 -11.02 -3.22
CA MET A 303 -6.97 -11.36 -2.45
C MET A 303 -7.75 -12.51 -3.10
N ASN A 304 -7.97 -12.44 -4.41
CA ASN A 304 -8.65 -13.49 -5.16
C ASN A 304 -7.85 -14.81 -5.17
N ALA A 305 -6.51 -14.74 -5.26
CA ALA A 305 -5.63 -15.90 -5.17
C ALA A 305 -5.73 -16.62 -3.82
N VAL A 306 -5.79 -15.88 -2.70
CA VAL A 306 -6.05 -16.42 -1.35
C VAL A 306 -7.34 -17.23 -1.32
N LEU A 307 -8.38 -16.78 -2.02
CA LEU A 307 -9.68 -17.45 -2.11
C LEU A 307 -9.77 -18.46 -3.26
N ASN A 308 -8.64 -18.79 -3.91
CA ASN A 308 -8.61 -19.67 -5.08
C ASN A 308 -9.52 -19.20 -6.23
N PHE A 309 -9.66 -17.89 -6.41
CA PHE A 309 -10.51 -17.26 -7.43
C PHE A 309 -11.98 -17.72 -7.38
N ARG A 310 -12.47 -18.04 -6.17
CA ARG A 310 -13.90 -18.28 -5.95
C ARG A 310 -14.66 -16.96 -6.13
N GLU A 311 -15.93 -17.08 -6.52
CA GLU A 311 -16.79 -15.90 -6.70
C GLU A 311 -16.82 -15.03 -5.44
N MET A 312 -16.41 -13.77 -5.60
CA MET A 312 -16.50 -12.72 -4.58
C MET A 312 -17.66 -11.78 -4.91
N LYS A 313 -18.26 -11.22 -3.87
CA LYS A 313 -19.23 -10.14 -4.09
C LYS A 313 -18.56 -8.95 -4.77
N THR A 314 -19.04 -8.55 -5.91
CA THR A 314 -18.52 -7.43 -6.71
C THR A 314 -18.35 -6.17 -5.86
N ARG A 315 -19.30 -5.87 -4.96
CA ARG A 315 -19.22 -4.73 -4.03
C ARG A 315 -17.93 -4.74 -3.20
N VAL A 316 -17.49 -5.90 -2.68
CA VAL A 316 -16.28 -6.01 -1.85
C VAL A 316 -15.04 -5.69 -2.67
N LEU A 317 -14.95 -6.19 -3.90
CA LEU A 317 -13.85 -5.91 -4.83
C LEU A 317 -13.78 -4.43 -5.17
N ILE A 318 -14.92 -3.83 -5.48
CA ILE A 318 -15.01 -2.40 -5.83
C ILE A 318 -14.63 -1.52 -4.63
N GLU A 319 -15.16 -1.80 -3.43
CA GLU A 319 -14.84 -1.05 -2.24
C GLU A 319 -13.34 -1.12 -1.91
N ASN A 320 -12.73 -2.31 -2.04
CA ASN A 320 -11.29 -2.47 -1.85
C ASN A 320 -10.48 -1.72 -2.94
N ALA A 321 -10.91 -1.75 -4.21
CA ALA A 321 -10.26 -1.00 -5.28
C ALA A 321 -10.31 0.50 -5.02
N VAL A 322 -11.46 1.03 -4.60
CA VAL A 322 -11.64 2.45 -4.25
C VAL A 322 -10.75 2.83 -3.06
N TYR A 323 -10.68 1.98 -2.03
CA TYR A 323 -9.77 2.19 -0.90
C TYR A 323 -8.32 2.35 -1.37
N ASN A 324 -7.84 1.40 -2.19
CA ASN A 324 -6.47 1.42 -2.71
C ASN A 324 -6.19 2.68 -3.54
N GLU A 325 -7.12 3.08 -4.42
CA GLU A 325 -6.99 4.29 -5.23
C GLU A 325 -6.93 5.55 -4.35
N LEU A 326 -7.76 5.64 -3.30
CA LEU A 326 -7.72 6.76 -2.35
C LEU A 326 -6.37 6.87 -1.63
N ILE A 327 -5.79 5.72 -1.22
CA ILE A 327 -4.45 5.68 -0.60
C ILE A 327 -3.37 6.10 -1.61
N ILE A 328 -3.42 5.62 -2.85
CA ILE A 328 -2.49 6.00 -3.93
C ILE A 328 -2.52 7.52 -4.15
N ARG A 329 -3.70 8.14 -4.11
CA ARG A 329 -3.90 9.60 -4.21
C ARG A 329 -3.46 10.38 -2.99
N GLY A 330 -2.98 9.71 -1.93
CA GLY A 330 -2.45 10.33 -0.73
C GLY A 330 -3.50 10.78 0.29
N TYR A 331 -4.72 10.25 0.22
CA TYR A 331 -5.72 10.47 1.25
C TYR A 331 -5.47 9.60 2.48
N ASN A 332 -5.75 10.14 3.66
CA ASN A 332 -5.95 9.34 4.87
C ASN A 332 -7.40 8.85 4.87
N VAL A 333 -7.60 7.55 5.00
CA VAL A 333 -8.90 6.89 4.81
C VAL A 333 -9.35 6.20 6.08
N ASP A 334 -10.49 6.61 6.60
CA ASP A 334 -11.16 6.03 7.76
C ASP A 334 -12.56 5.54 7.37
N VAL A 335 -13.13 4.61 8.15
CA VAL A 335 -14.53 4.16 8.02
C VAL A 335 -15.42 5.07 8.87
N GLY A 336 -16.43 5.69 8.27
CA GLY A 336 -17.33 6.61 8.95
C GLY A 336 -18.38 5.90 9.81
N ARG A 337 -18.61 6.42 11.02
CA ARG A 337 -19.72 6.01 11.89
C ARG A 337 -20.57 7.21 12.29
N ILE A 338 -21.89 7.04 12.18
CA ILE A 338 -22.87 8.03 12.64
C ILE A 338 -23.93 7.34 13.49
N ASP A 339 -24.01 7.72 14.74
CA ASP A 339 -25.07 7.27 15.64
C ASP A 339 -26.18 8.32 15.68
N TYR A 340 -27.43 7.86 15.56
CA TYR A 340 -28.60 8.71 15.75
C TYR A 340 -29.72 7.97 16.49
N ARG A 341 -30.60 8.72 17.14
CA ARG A 341 -31.73 8.16 17.83
C ARG A 341 -32.95 8.10 16.92
N LYS A 342 -33.62 6.98 16.91
CA LYS A 342 -34.88 6.74 16.19
C LYS A 342 -35.87 6.09 17.13
N MET A 343 -37.12 6.53 17.06
CA MET A 343 -38.22 5.87 17.75
C MET A 343 -38.57 4.61 16.95
N VAL A 344 -38.45 3.44 17.57
CA VAL A 344 -38.85 2.15 17.00
C VAL A 344 -39.81 1.52 18.04
N ASP A 345 -41.02 1.25 17.63
CA ASP A 345 -42.07 0.66 18.50
C ASP A 345 -42.24 1.38 19.85
N GLY A 346 -42.17 2.71 19.84
CA GLY A 346 -42.30 3.53 21.04
C GLY A 346 -41.05 3.61 21.92
N VAL A 347 -39.93 2.96 21.54
CA VAL A 347 -38.67 2.96 22.28
C VAL A 347 -37.63 3.79 21.54
N ASN A 348 -36.93 4.67 22.27
CA ASN A 348 -35.79 5.41 21.74
C ASN A 348 -34.59 4.47 21.52
N THR A 349 -34.37 4.07 20.27
CA THR A 349 -33.27 3.15 19.88
C THR A 349 -32.17 3.94 19.21
N THR A 350 -30.91 3.63 19.55
CA THR A 350 -29.73 4.16 18.83
C THR A 350 -29.49 3.33 17.58
N VAL A 351 -29.58 3.97 16.43
CA VAL A 351 -29.24 3.37 15.13
C VAL A 351 -27.87 3.87 14.71
N THR A 352 -27.01 2.94 14.31
CA THR A 352 -25.69 3.23 13.74
C THR A 352 -25.75 3.11 12.23
N LEU A 353 -25.32 4.13 11.50
CA LEU A 353 -25.06 4.08 10.07
C LEU A 353 -23.55 4.11 9.82
N GLU A 354 -23.16 3.45 8.76
CA GLU A 354 -21.79 3.45 8.25
C GLU A 354 -21.70 4.32 6.99
N THR A 355 -20.62 5.05 6.87
CA THR A 355 -20.17 5.65 5.62
C THR A 355 -18.88 4.95 5.23
N ASP A 356 -18.80 4.42 4.01
CA ASP A 356 -17.70 3.55 3.63
C ASP A 356 -16.36 4.23 3.84
N PHE A 357 -16.23 5.51 3.43
CA PHE A 357 -14.99 6.25 3.61
C PHE A 357 -15.19 7.68 4.11
N VAL A 358 -14.39 8.05 5.08
CA VAL A 358 -14.09 9.44 5.47
C VAL A 358 -12.65 9.70 5.07
N VAL A 359 -12.45 10.54 4.07
CA VAL A 359 -11.13 10.78 3.48
C VAL A 359 -10.67 12.20 3.79
N ASN A 360 -9.40 12.32 4.17
CA ASN A 360 -8.79 13.59 4.53
C ASN A 360 -7.45 13.74 3.80
N ARG A 361 -7.23 14.91 3.19
CA ARG A 361 -5.94 15.31 2.60
C ARG A 361 -5.75 16.81 2.82
N SER A 362 -4.72 17.20 3.57
CA SER A 362 -4.49 18.59 3.96
C SER A 362 -5.73 19.22 4.63
N TYR A 363 -6.41 20.15 3.99
CA TYR A 363 -7.61 20.84 4.48
C TYR A 363 -8.91 20.24 3.94
N GLU A 364 -8.82 19.28 3.03
CA GLU A 364 -9.96 18.67 2.38
C GLU A 364 -10.48 17.49 3.20
N ARG A 365 -11.79 17.39 3.29
CA ARG A 365 -12.49 16.22 3.78
C ARG A 365 -13.63 15.88 2.82
N LEU A 366 -13.75 14.58 2.51
CA LEU A 366 -14.87 14.06 1.72
C LEU A 366 -15.47 12.86 2.42
N TYR A 367 -16.76 12.66 2.22
CA TYR A 367 -17.50 11.48 2.65
C TYR A 367 -17.91 10.71 1.41
N ILE A 368 -17.47 9.46 1.32
CA ILE A 368 -17.65 8.65 0.12
C ILE A 368 -18.41 7.38 0.49
N GLN A 369 -19.46 7.10 -0.29
CA GLN A 369 -20.19 5.84 -0.27
C GLN A 369 -19.93 5.12 -1.59
N VAL A 370 -19.85 3.80 -1.58
CA VAL A 370 -19.60 2.97 -2.75
C VAL A 370 -20.80 2.09 -3.02
N ALA A 371 -21.38 2.18 -4.20
CA ALA A 371 -22.55 1.43 -4.62
C ALA A 371 -22.26 0.62 -5.90
N GLU A 372 -22.76 -0.59 -5.95
CA GLU A 372 -22.72 -1.41 -7.16
C GLU A 372 -23.64 -0.86 -8.26
N GLY A 373 -24.78 -0.28 -7.85
CA GLY A 373 -25.74 0.42 -8.70
C GLY A 373 -26.75 1.19 -7.84
N ILE A 374 -27.48 2.10 -8.44
CA ILE A 374 -28.49 2.93 -7.78
C ILE A 374 -29.83 2.94 -8.49
N ASP A 375 -29.99 2.13 -9.56
CA ASP A 375 -31.18 2.14 -10.43
C ASP A 375 -32.37 1.38 -9.83
N GLU A 376 -32.14 0.53 -8.84
CA GLU A 376 -33.21 -0.19 -8.13
C GLU A 376 -34.00 0.78 -7.21
N PRO A 377 -35.33 0.62 -7.12
CA PRO A 377 -36.17 1.45 -6.24
C PRO A 377 -35.69 1.43 -4.79
N GLY A 378 -35.49 2.63 -4.20
CA GLY A 378 -35.04 2.79 -2.81
C GLY A 378 -33.51 2.58 -2.59
N LYS A 379 -32.76 2.22 -3.62
CA LYS A 379 -31.32 1.95 -3.47
C LYS A 379 -30.54 3.25 -3.28
N LEU A 380 -30.86 4.28 -4.06
CA LEU A 380 -30.25 5.61 -3.90
C LEU A 380 -30.47 6.15 -2.49
N GLU A 381 -31.72 6.12 -2.00
CA GLU A 381 -32.05 6.58 -0.65
C GLU A 381 -31.29 5.82 0.44
N GLN A 382 -31.05 4.51 0.22
CA GLN A 382 -30.25 3.69 1.13
C GLN A 382 -28.79 4.17 1.16
N GLU A 383 -28.18 4.42 0.01
CA GLU A 383 -26.79 4.90 -0.09
C GLU A 383 -26.64 6.35 0.41
N GLU A 384 -27.65 7.19 0.22
CA GLU A 384 -27.66 8.55 0.75
C GLU A 384 -27.85 8.61 2.28
N ALA A 385 -28.46 7.60 2.89
CA ALA A 385 -28.94 7.64 4.28
C ALA A 385 -27.87 8.04 5.31
N SER A 386 -26.63 7.55 5.16
CA SER A 386 -25.51 7.92 6.04
C SER A 386 -25.03 9.35 5.76
N LEU A 387 -24.89 9.72 4.50
CA LEU A 387 -24.38 11.01 4.05
C LEU A 387 -25.32 12.17 4.45
N LEU A 388 -26.64 11.97 4.41
CA LEU A 388 -27.64 12.96 4.80
C LEU A 388 -27.64 13.23 6.32
N ARG A 389 -27.12 12.33 7.13
CA ARG A 389 -26.97 12.51 8.57
C ARG A 389 -25.75 13.33 8.98
N ILE A 390 -24.82 13.55 8.04
CA ILE A 390 -23.65 14.40 8.24
C ILE A 390 -24.07 15.86 8.06
N LYS A 391 -23.84 16.69 9.09
CA LYS A 391 -24.36 18.06 9.17
C LYS A 391 -23.30 19.14 8.90
N ASP A 392 -22.08 18.72 8.50
CA ASP A 392 -21.05 19.68 8.10
C ASP A 392 -21.11 20.02 6.60
N GLY A 393 -20.28 20.98 6.19
CA GLY A 393 -20.24 21.50 4.81
C GLY A 393 -19.24 20.79 3.90
N PHE A 394 -18.70 19.63 4.29
CA PHE A 394 -17.74 18.90 3.45
C PHE A 394 -18.44 18.12 2.34
N GLY A 395 -17.71 17.84 1.26
CA GLY A 395 -18.21 17.15 0.08
C GLY A 395 -18.71 15.74 0.37
N LYS A 396 -19.80 15.36 -0.28
CA LYS A 396 -20.46 14.06 -0.17
C LYS A 396 -20.57 13.44 -1.53
N ILE A 397 -20.11 12.21 -1.69
CA ILE A 397 -20.00 11.53 -2.98
C ILE A 397 -20.56 10.12 -2.85
N ILE A 398 -21.27 9.67 -3.88
CA ILE A 398 -21.57 8.26 -4.11
C ILE A 398 -20.83 7.83 -5.38
N LEU A 399 -19.94 6.86 -5.25
CA LEU A 399 -19.27 6.20 -6.37
C LEU A 399 -20.12 5.02 -6.82
N VAL A 400 -20.51 5.00 -8.09
CA VAL A 400 -21.40 3.97 -8.65
C VAL A 400 -20.70 3.15 -9.75
N ASN A 401 -20.87 1.83 -9.73
CA ASN A 401 -20.27 0.94 -10.74
C ASN A 401 -21.15 0.80 -11.99
N THR A 402 -21.71 1.93 -12.45
CA THR A 402 -22.51 2.04 -13.67
C THR A 402 -21.95 3.16 -14.54
N ASP A 403 -22.36 3.19 -15.84
CA ASP A 403 -21.99 4.25 -16.77
C ASP A 403 -22.87 5.51 -16.59
N THR A 404 -23.06 5.90 -15.35
CA THR A 404 -23.89 7.06 -15.02
C THR A 404 -23.07 8.34 -15.18
N PRO A 405 -23.51 9.30 -15.99
CA PRO A 405 -22.87 10.60 -16.08
C PRO A 405 -22.84 11.29 -14.70
N GLN A 406 -21.76 12.00 -14.44
CA GLN A 406 -21.64 12.74 -13.19
C GLN A 406 -22.79 13.76 -13.05
N HIS A 407 -23.46 13.73 -11.91
CA HIS A 407 -24.55 14.66 -11.57
C HIS A 407 -24.69 14.83 -10.06
N TYR A 408 -25.58 15.71 -9.63
CA TYR A 408 -25.95 15.87 -8.22
C TYR A 408 -27.37 15.35 -7.99
N THR A 409 -27.55 14.66 -6.86
CA THR A 409 -28.88 14.29 -6.39
C THR A 409 -29.66 15.54 -5.92
N ASN A 410 -30.98 15.42 -5.72
CA ASN A 410 -31.80 16.47 -5.14
C ASN A 410 -31.32 16.92 -3.75
N ASN A 411 -30.56 16.09 -3.07
CA ASN A 411 -29.99 16.34 -1.74
C ASN A 411 -28.59 16.97 -1.81
N GLY A 412 -28.07 17.30 -3.01
CA GLY A 412 -26.73 17.89 -3.21
C GLY A 412 -25.59 16.91 -3.03
N ILE A 413 -25.84 15.60 -3.11
CA ILE A 413 -24.81 14.57 -3.09
C ILE A 413 -24.34 14.32 -4.52
N ARG A 414 -23.04 14.30 -4.73
CA ARG A 414 -22.44 14.12 -6.06
C ARG A 414 -22.36 12.63 -6.38
N ILE A 415 -22.85 12.24 -7.55
CA ILE A 415 -22.73 10.90 -8.11
C ILE A 415 -21.64 10.89 -9.16
N ILE A 416 -20.72 9.93 -9.05
CA ILE A 416 -19.59 9.77 -9.99
C ILE A 416 -19.51 8.28 -10.35
N SER A 417 -19.32 7.99 -11.65
CA SER A 417 -18.97 6.64 -12.10
C SER A 417 -17.64 6.20 -11.48
N ILE A 418 -17.55 4.95 -11.01
CA ILE A 418 -16.29 4.39 -10.49
C ILE A 418 -15.22 4.39 -11.58
N ILE A 419 -15.56 4.15 -12.83
CA ILE A 419 -14.61 4.21 -13.94
C ILE A 419 -14.02 5.62 -14.08
N ASP A 420 -14.85 6.67 -14.01
CA ASP A 420 -14.36 8.05 -14.06
C ASP A 420 -13.47 8.36 -12.86
N PHE A 421 -13.89 7.94 -11.67
CA PHE A 421 -13.06 8.07 -10.47
C PHE A 421 -11.71 7.37 -10.62
N MET A 422 -11.66 6.13 -11.06
CA MET A 422 -10.43 5.34 -11.19
C MET A 422 -9.50 5.83 -12.32
N SER A 423 -10.06 6.50 -13.35
CA SER A 423 -9.32 6.96 -14.53
C SER A 423 -8.86 8.41 -14.42
N ASP A 424 -9.67 9.30 -13.84
CA ASP A 424 -9.38 10.73 -13.70
C ASP A 424 -9.00 11.09 -12.26
N LYS A 425 -7.71 11.36 -12.05
CA LYS A 425 -7.17 11.73 -10.72
C LYS A 425 -7.74 13.06 -10.21
N GLY A 426 -8.12 13.98 -11.09
CA GLY A 426 -8.69 15.28 -10.74
C GLY A 426 -10.20 15.26 -10.48
N CYS A 427 -10.87 14.12 -10.62
CA CYS A 427 -12.32 14.05 -10.50
C CYS A 427 -12.86 14.47 -9.14
N LEU A 428 -12.11 14.29 -8.05
CA LEU A 428 -12.49 14.72 -6.69
C LEU A 428 -12.24 16.20 -6.43
N GLU A 429 -11.39 16.87 -7.20
CA GLU A 429 -10.98 18.27 -7.00
C GLU A 429 -11.94 19.29 -7.65
N ARG A 430 -12.89 18.82 -8.44
CA ARG A 430 -13.88 19.66 -9.15
C ARG A 430 -15.16 19.80 -8.33
N PHE A 431 -15.10 20.53 -7.23
CA PHE A 431 -16.26 20.93 -6.44
C PHE A 431 -16.68 22.37 -6.74
#